data_8eafa09a41ae14f7bcb1ae3bbf0de162
#
_entry.id   8eafa09a41ae14f7bcb1ae3bbf0de162
#
_cell.length_a   1.000
_cell.length_b   1.000
_cell.length_c   1.000
_cell.angle_alpha   90.00
_cell.angle_beta   90.00
_cell.angle_gamma   90.00
#
_symmetry.space_group_name_H-M   'P 1'
#
loop_
_entity.id
_entity.type
_entity.pdbx_description
1 polymer ?
#
loop_
_entity_poly.entity_id
_entity_poly.type
_entity_poly.pdbx_seq_one_letter_code
_entity_poly.pdbx_strand_id
1 'polypeptide(L)' 'MGEKIRTLSKGKLLKSDFEIELNYPTSSGQDEQIHIQSDKYRLEMGKKDYLKYALSVLVAEKNLKLLKNIK' A
#
# COMPACT_ATOMS: atom_id res chain seq x y z
N MET A 1 17.09 2.47 8.64
CA MET A 1 15.97 1.62 8.26
C MET A 1 14.92 1.58 9.34
N GLY A 2 13.69 1.81 8.95
CA GLY A 2 12.61 1.78 9.91
C GLY A 2 12.25 0.35 10.30
N GLU A 3 11.91 0.17 11.54
CA GLU A 3 11.39 -1.12 12.01
C GLU A 3 9.90 -1.18 11.82
N LYS A 4 9.40 -2.40 11.63
CA LYS A 4 7.97 -2.61 11.47
C LYS A 4 7.24 -2.38 12.79
N ILE A 5 6.20 -1.54 12.74
CA ILE A 5 5.33 -1.32 13.88
C ILE A 5 4.20 -2.35 13.86
N ARG A 6 3.59 -2.56 12.69
CA ARG A 6 2.41 -3.41 12.56
C ARG A 6 2.18 -3.80 11.12
N THR A 7 1.67 -5.00 10.91
CA THR A 7 1.14 -5.42 9.62
C THR A 7 -0.27 -4.86 9.48
N LEU A 8 -0.50 -4.11 8.41
CA LEU A 8 -1.81 -3.53 8.15
C LEU A 8 -2.69 -4.46 7.32
N SER A 9 -2.08 -5.18 6.38
CA SER A 9 -2.83 -6.07 5.51
C SER A 9 -1.90 -7.09 4.88
N LYS A 10 -2.46 -8.24 4.50
CA LYS A 10 -1.77 -9.29 3.78
C LYS A 10 -2.68 -9.83 2.70
N GLY A 11 -2.10 -10.36 1.63
CA GLY A 11 -2.89 -10.97 0.58
C GLY A 11 -2.01 -11.56 -0.50
N LYS A 12 -2.64 -11.91 -1.61
CA LYS A 12 -1.95 -12.40 -2.79
C LYS A 12 -2.21 -11.50 -3.97
N LEU A 13 -1.17 -11.21 -4.72
CA LEU A 13 -1.26 -10.42 -5.93
C LEU A 13 -0.18 -10.88 -6.87
N LEU A 14 -0.52 -11.07 -8.15
CA LEU A 14 0.44 -11.53 -9.16
C LEU A 14 1.11 -12.84 -8.77
N LYS A 15 0.33 -13.73 -8.14
CA LYS A 15 0.79 -15.06 -7.71
C LYS A 15 1.88 -15.02 -6.63
N SER A 16 1.97 -13.91 -5.91
CA SER A 16 2.90 -13.74 -4.80
C SER A 16 2.16 -13.20 -3.59
N ASP A 17 2.59 -13.62 -2.43
CA ASP A 17 2.09 -13.03 -1.20
C ASP A 17 2.63 -11.62 -1.08
N PHE A 18 1.81 -10.72 -0.54
CA PHE A 18 2.27 -9.38 -0.24
C PHE A 18 1.86 -8.98 1.16
N GLU A 19 2.54 -7.98 1.68
CA GLU A 19 2.25 -7.45 2.99
C GLU A 19 2.33 -5.93 2.93
N ILE A 20 1.36 -5.27 3.59
CA ILE A 20 1.39 -3.82 3.76
C ILE A 20 1.70 -3.57 5.22
N GLU A 21 2.80 -2.86 5.48
CA GLU A 21 3.33 -2.66 6.82
C GLU A 21 3.40 -1.19 7.18
N LEU A 22 3.11 -0.90 8.44
CA LEU A 22 3.42 0.40 9.02
C LEU A 22 4.79 0.31 9.66
N ASN A 23 5.66 1.25 9.35
CA ASN A 23 7.03 1.26 9.84
C ASN A 23 7.36 2.59 10.50
N TYR A 24 8.31 2.54 11.44
CA TYR A 24 8.85 3.76 12.02
C TYR A 24 9.57 4.58 10.95
N PRO A 25 9.63 5.91 11.11
CA PRO A 25 10.37 6.73 10.15
C PRO A 25 11.85 6.35 10.13
N THR A 26 12.47 6.54 8.97
CA THR A 26 13.87 6.19 8.80
C THR A 26 14.80 7.25 9.37
N SER A 27 14.28 8.45 9.62
CA SER A 27 15.07 9.50 10.22
C SER A 27 14.20 10.40 11.06
N SER A 28 14.86 11.13 11.95
CA SER A 28 14.21 12.04 12.87
C SER A 28 13.42 13.11 12.11
N GLY A 29 12.23 13.41 12.56
CA GLY A 29 11.41 14.45 11.95
C GLY A 29 10.57 14.02 10.77
N GLN A 30 10.66 12.77 10.36
CA GLN A 30 9.84 12.26 9.26
C GLN A 30 8.64 11.51 9.80
N ASP A 31 7.59 11.44 8.96
CA ASP A 31 6.42 10.63 9.29
C ASP A 31 6.74 9.16 9.21
N GLU A 32 5.92 8.37 9.88
CA GLU A 32 5.93 6.94 9.69
C GLU A 32 5.74 6.59 8.23
N GLN A 33 6.24 5.42 7.85
CA GLN A 33 6.22 5.00 6.46
C GLN A 33 5.37 3.76 6.27
N ILE A 34 4.87 3.62 5.06
CA ILE A 34 4.14 2.44 4.64
C ILE A 34 5.03 1.69 3.65
N HIS A 35 5.24 0.41 3.92
CA HIS A 35 5.97 -0.48 3.03
C HIS A 35 5.01 -1.50 2.46
N ILE A 36 4.97 -1.62 1.15
CA ILE A 36 4.20 -2.65 0.46
C ILE A 36 5.23 -3.55 -0.19
N GLN A 37 5.28 -4.81 0.24
CA GLN A 37 6.33 -5.69 -0.24
C GLN A 37 5.84 -7.09 -0.55
N SER A 38 6.48 -7.69 -1.54
CA SER A 38 6.30 -9.08 -1.91
C SER A 38 7.63 -9.56 -2.50
N ASP A 39 7.67 -10.81 -2.95
CA ASP A 39 8.86 -11.33 -3.63
C ASP A 39 9.15 -10.62 -4.95
N LYS A 40 8.16 -9.98 -5.53
CA LYS A 40 8.26 -9.41 -6.87
C LYS A 40 8.38 -7.91 -6.90
N TYR A 41 8.02 -7.24 -5.83
CA TYR A 41 8.06 -5.78 -5.83
C TYR A 41 8.14 -5.26 -4.42
N ARG A 42 8.56 -4.01 -4.31
CA ARG A 42 8.61 -3.33 -3.03
C ARG A 42 8.38 -1.84 -3.26
N LEU A 43 7.46 -1.27 -2.49
CA LEU A 43 7.16 0.15 -2.50
C LEU A 43 7.30 0.69 -1.10
N GLU A 44 7.90 1.88 -0.99
CA GLU A 44 8.05 2.55 0.30
C GLU A 44 7.59 3.98 0.11
N MET A 45 6.76 4.46 1.02
CA MET A 45 6.22 5.81 0.92
C MET A 45 5.80 6.32 2.28
N GLY A 46 5.72 7.64 2.43
CA GLY A 46 5.18 8.22 3.64
C GLY A 46 3.68 7.95 3.76
N LYS A 47 3.15 8.10 4.97
CA LYS A 47 1.73 7.84 5.21
C LYS A 47 0.82 8.71 4.34
N LYS A 48 1.19 9.97 4.14
CA LYS A 48 0.36 10.87 3.34
C LYS A 48 0.24 10.41 1.90
N ASP A 49 1.36 9.99 1.32
CA ASP A 49 1.36 9.50 -0.05
C ASP A 49 0.61 8.19 -0.15
N TYR A 50 0.75 7.33 0.85
CA TYR A 50 0.01 6.07 0.87
C TYR A 50 -1.49 6.32 0.89
N LEU A 51 -1.96 7.28 1.71
CA LEU A 51 -3.39 7.58 1.79
C LEU A 51 -3.92 8.09 0.45
N LYS A 52 -3.14 8.91 -0.26
CA LYS A 52 -3.52 9.36 -1.60
C LYS A 52 -3.59 8.20 -2.58
N TYR A 53 -2.61 7.32 -2.52
CA TYR A 53 -2.58 6.15 -3.39
C TYR A 53 -3.76 5.23 -3.11
N ALA A 54 -4.03 4.96 -1.84
CA ALA A 54 -5.15 4.10 -1.46
C ALA A 54 -6.49 4.66 -1.93
N LEU A 55 -6.67 5.97 -1.79
CA LEU A 55 -7.89 6.61 -2.28
C LEU A 55 -8.01 6.45 -3.80
N SER A 56 -6.92 6.62 -4.52
CA SER A 56 -6.92 6.44 -5.97
C SER A 56 -7.27 5.01 -6.37
N VAL A 57 -6.79 4.03 -5.61
CA VAL A 57 -7.12 2.63 -5.87
C VAL A 57 -8.61 2.40 -5.68
N LEU A 58 -9.20 2.98 -4.63
CA LEU A 58 -10.64 2.85 -4.38
C LEU A 58 -11.46 3.49 -5.50
N VAL A 59 -11.03 4.66 -5.98
CA VAL A 59 -11.71 5.31 -7.10
C VAL A 59 -11.60 4.47 -8.37
N ALA A 60 -10.42 3.90 -8.61
CA ALA A 60 -10.22 3.04 -9.77
C ALA A 60 -11.10 1.80 -9.70
N GLU A 61 -11.25 1.22 -8.51
CA GLU A 61 -12.13 0.07 -8.31
C GLU A 61 -13.57 0.42 -8.66
N LYS A 62 -14.04 1.56 -8.19
CA LYS A 62 -15.39 2.01 -8.46
C LYS A 62 -15.62 2.18 -9.96
N ASN A 63 -14.69 2.81 -10.65
CA ASN A 63 -14.80 3.02 -12.09
C ASN A 63 -14.73 1.71 -12.86
N LEU A 64 -13.93 0.77 -12.41
CA LEU A 64 -13.86 -0.54 -13.03
C LEU A 64 -15.20 -1.28 -12.94
N LYS A 65 -15.85 -1.20 -11.78
CA LYS A 65 -17.14 -1.82 -11.59
C LYS A 65 -18.21 -1.20 -12.48
N LEU A 66 -18.15 0.12 -12.67
CA LEU A 66 -19.08 0.80 -13.57
C LEU A 66 -18.91 0.33 -15.01
N LEU A 67 -17.66 0.15 -15.45
CA LEU A 67 -17.41 -0.35 -16.80
C LEU A 67 -17.97 -1.75 -16.99
N LYS A 68 -17.86 -2.60 -15.98
CA LYS A 68 -18.40 -3.95 -16.06
C LYS A 68 -19.92 -3.94 -16.18
N ASN A 69 -20.55 -2.98 -15.54
CA ASN A 69 -22.02 -2.91 -15.57
C ASN A 69 -22.55 -2.36 -16.88
N ILE A 70 -21.71 -1.71 -17.65
CA ILE A 70 -22.14 -1.11 -18.92
C ILE A 70 -22.29 -2.15 -20.02
N LYS A 71 -21.65 -3.27 -19.89
CA LYS A 71 -21.71 -4.32 -20.91
C LYS A 71 -23.11 -4.88 -21.11
#